data_6476009cd440459be0e2df32a981189b
#
_entry.id   6476009cd440459be0e2df32a981189b
#
_cell.length_a   1.000
_cell.length_b   1.000
_cell.length_c   1.000
_cell.angle_alpha   90.00
_cell.angle_beta   90.00
_cell.angle_gamma   90.00
#
_symmetry.space_group_name_H-M   'P 1'
#
loop_
_entity.id
_entity.type
_entity.pdbx_description
1 polymer ?
#
loop_
_entity_poly.entity_id
_entity_poly.type
_entity_poly.pdbx_seq_one_letter_code
_entity_poly.pdbx_strand_id
1 'polypeptide(L)'
;AREGKLVGVIAVADVPKATSAAAIAQLRAMGIRTVMLTGDAERTALAVQRQVGTDEVIAGVLPAEKERIVRQLSAKTPVAMVGDGINDAPALARADVGIAIGAGTDIALSSADIVLMHSDLADVPAALDLSHATMRNIKQNLFWALFYNAICIPVAAGAFAWAGFSLNPMIAAAAMSVSSV
;
A
#
# COMPACT_ATOMS: atom_id res chain seq x y z
N ALA A 1 8.54 38.46 -24.67
CA ALA A 1 8.42 39.28 -25.87
C ALA A 1 9.29 40.53 -25.72
N ARG A 2 9.89 40.99 -26.79
CA ARG A 2 10.65 42.24 -26.82
C ARG A 2 10.01 43.14 -27.90
N GLU A 3 9.61 44.34 -27.51
CA GLU A 3 8.94 45.31 -28.41
C GLU A 3 7.71 44.73 -29.14
N GLY A 4 6.92 43.93 -28.47
CA GLY A 4 5.73 43.29 -29.05
C GLY A 4 5.99 42.08 -29.96
N LYS A 5 7.25 41.71 -30.20
CA LYS A 5 7.61 40.55 -31.02
C LYS A 5 7.92 39.35 -30.11
N LEU A 6 7.38 38.17 -30.44
CA LEU A 6 7.71 36.91 -29.79
C LEU A 6 9.18 36.56 -30.08
N VAL A 7 10.03 36.54 -29.06
CA VAL A 7 11.47 36.25 -29.18
C VAL A 7 11.76 34.76 -28.98
N GLY A 8 10.89 34.07 -28.24
CA GLY A 8 11.03 32.63 -27.98
C GLY A 8 9.94 32.12 -27.07
N VAL A 9 9.79 30.81 -27.01
CA VAL A 9 8.87 30.08 -26.12
C VAL A 9 9.72 29.11 -25.30
N ILE A 10 9.51 29.13 -24.00
CA ILE A 10 10.09 28.13 -23.09
C ILE A 10 8.92 27.22 -22.65
N ALA A 11 9.01 25.94 -22.99
CA ALA A 11 8.07 24.94 -22.53
C ALA A 11 8.66 24.23 -21.29
N VAL A 12 7.90 24.17 -20.21
CA VAL A 12 8.24 23.43 -19.00
C VAL A 12 7.18 22.36 -18.84
N ALA A 13 7.62 21.12 -18.67
CA ALA A 13 6.74 20.00 -18.40
C ALA A 13 7.44 19.02 -17.46
N ASP A 14 6.71 18.50 -16.49
CA ASP A 14 7.15 17.38 -15.68
C ASP A 14 7.05 16.10 -16.52
N VAL A 15 8.07 15.25 -16.41
CA VAL A 15 8.13 13.96 -17.10
C VAL A 15 7.94 12.85 -16.05
N PRO A 16 7.00 11.92 -16.28
CA PRO A 16 6.86 10.75 -15.40
C PRO A 16 8.18 9.97 -15.33
N LYS A 17 8.50 9.44 -14.15
CA LYS A 17 9.68 8.57 -14.00
C LYS A 17 9.53 7.34 -14.89
N ALA A 18 10.62 6.82 -15.41
CA ALA A 18 10.63 5.66 -16.30
C ALA A 18 10.03 4.40 -15.65
N THR A 19 10.11 4.30 -14.32
CA THR A 19 9.56 3.20 -13.50
C THR A 19 8.05 3.29 -13.30
N SER A 20 7.43 4.48 -13.49
CA SER A 20 6.03 4.71 -13.15
C SER A 20 5.07 3.83 -13.94
N ALA A 21 5.27 3.67 -15.25
CA ALA A 21 4.41 2.83 -16.07
C ALA A 21 4.48 1.35 -15.67
N ALA A 22 5.67 0.85 -15.33
CA ALA A 22 5.83 -0.52 -14.85
C ALA A 22 5.15 -0.74 -13.49
N ALA A 23 5.26 0.22 -12.57
CA ALA A 23 4.59 0.18 -11.27
C ALA A 23 3.07 0.16 -11.41
N ILE A 24 2.49 1.00 -12.27
CA ILE A 24 1.05 1.00 -12.56
C ILE A 24 0.61 -0.33 -13.17
N ALA A 25 1.38 -0.88 -14.10
CA ALA A 25 1.08 -2.19 -14.69
C ALA A 25 1.08 -3.32 -13.64
N GLN A 26 2.01 -3.30 -12.68
CA GLN A 26 2.05 -4.26 -11.57
C GLN A 26 0.83 -4.12 -10.66
N LEU A 27 0.45 -2.89 -10.27
CA LEU A 27 -0.75 -2.65 -9.46
C LEU A 27 -2.01 -3.16 -10.15
N ARG A 28 -2.14 -2.95 -11.46
CA ARG A 28 -3.25 -3.48 -12.26
C ARG A 28 -3.24 -5.00 -12.32
N ALA A 29 -2.07 -5.63 -12.43
CA ALA A 29 -1.93 -7.09 -12.37
C ALA A 29 -2.37 -7.68 -11.00
N MET A 30 -2.24 -6.91 -9.92
CA MET A 30 -2.77 -7.24 -8.60
C MET A 30 -4.30 -7.02 -8.48
N GLY A 31 -4.98 -6.56 -9.54
CA GLY A 31 -6.41 -6.24 -9.54
C GLY A 31 -6.74 -4.89 -8.90
N ILE A 32 -5.76 -4.02 -8.72
CA ILE A 32 -5.93 -2.70 -8.11
C ILE A 32 -6.23 -1.68 -9.20
N ARG A 33 -7.37 -0.97 -9.06
CA ARG A 33 -7.71 0.16 -9.92
C ARG A 33 -6.87 1.36 -9.54
N THR A 34 -6.29 2.01 -10.55
CA THR A 34 -5.39 3.16 -10.36
C THR A 34 -6.04 4.46 -10.82
N VAL A 35 -6.05 5.46 -9.95
CA VAL A 35 -6.62 6.79 -10.21
C VAL A 35 -5.51 7.83 -10.00
N MET A 36 -5.23 8.63 -11.04
CA MET A 36 -4.30 9.75 -10.92
C MET A 36 -5.06 11.01 -10.53
N LEU A 37 -4.65 11.62 -9.42
CA LEU A 37 -5.24 12.83 -8.87
C LEU A 37 -4.22 13.98 -8.96
N THR A 38 -4.48 14.96 -9.81
CA THR A 38 -3.51 16.04 -10.11
C THR A 38 -4.13 17.43 -10.16
N GLY A 39 -3.34 18.44 -9.78
CA GLY A 39 -3.68 19.85 -9.97
C GLY A 39 -3.45 20.37 -11.40
N ASP A 40 -2.82 19.57 -12.25
CA ASP A 40 -2.53 19.97 -13.63
C ASP A 40 -3.78 20.16 -14.47
N ALA A 41 -3.62 20.92 -15.56
CA ALA A 41 -4.68 21.06 -16.56
C ALA A 41 -5.02 19.70 -17.19
N GLU A 42 -6.29 19.48 -17.49
CA GLU A 42 -6.82 18.22 -18.03
C GLU A 42 -6.02 17.69 -19.23
N ARG A 43 -5.62 18.57 -20.14
CA ARG A 43 -4.82 18.19 -21.31
C ARG A 43 -3.47 17.57 -20.94
N THR A 44 -2.79 18.13 -19.94
CA THR A 44 -1.51 17.63 -19.43
C THR A 44 -1.71 16.32 -18.71
N ALA A 45 -2.72 16.27 -17.84
CA ALA A 45 -3.06 15.08 -17.07
C ALA A 45 -3.42 13.88 -17.97
N LEU A 46 -4.19 14.09 -19.03
CA LEU A 46 -4.50 13.05 -20.02
C LEU A 46 -3.26 12.58 -20.80
N ALA A 47 -2.32 13.48 -21.08
CA ALA A 47 -1.06 13.11 -21.75
C ALA A 47 -0.20 12.21 -20.82
N VAL A 48 -0.09 12.55 -19.54
CA VAL A 48 0.60 11.75 -18.54
C VAL A 48 -0.11 10.40 -18.33
N GLN A 49 -1.44 10.39 -18.21
CA GLN A 49 -2.23 9.17 -18.10
C GLN A 49 -1.92 8.18 -19.22
N ARG A 50 -1.85 8.64 -20.46
CA ARG A 50 -1.52 7.78 -21.61
C ARG A 50 -0.12 7.18 -21.53
N GLN A 51 0.82 7.89 -20.92
CA GLN A 51 2.21 7.44 -20.77
C GLN A 51 2.35 6.41 -19.64
N VAL A 52 1.70 6.66 -18.50
CA VAL A 52 1.84 5.80 -17.32
C VAL A 52 0.80 4.69 -17.25
N GLY A 53 -0.35 4.84 -17.93
CA GLY A 53 -1.37 3.80 -18.07
C GLY A 53 -2.32 3.70 -16.87
N THR A 54 -2.58 4.77 -16.11
CA THR A 54 -3.59 4.75 -15.03
C THR A 54 -5.01 4.58 -15.61
N ASP A 55 -5.90 3.93 -14.84
CA ASP A 55 -7.25 3.61 -15.29
C ASP A 55 -8.13 4.86 -15.39
N GLU A 56 -7.91 5.83 -14.50
CA GLU A 56 -8.66 7.08 -14.44
C GLU A 56 -7.75 8.25 -14.10
N VAL A 57 -8.15 9.46 -14.52
CA VAL A 57 -7.51 10.72 -14.14
C VAL A 57 -8.55 11.73 -13.68
N ILE A 58 -8.28 12.40 -12.56
CA ILE A 58 -9.03 13.54 -12.05
C ILE A 58 -8.07 14.73 -12.02
N ALA A 59 -8.27 15.66 -12.95
CA ALA A 59 -7.40 16.79 -13.21
C ALA A 59 -7.95 18.08 -12.61
N GLY A 60 -7.10 19.11 -12.50
CA GLY A 60 -7.49 20.45 -12.05
C GLY A 60 -7.91 20.51 -10.58
N VAL A 61 -7.43 19.57 -9.75
CA VAL A 61 -7.82 19.44 -8.35
C VAL A 61 -6.95 20.32 -7.47
N LEU A 62 -7.58 21.21 -6.71
CA LEU A 62 -6.86 22.00 -5.71
C LEU A 62 -6.45 21.13 -4.51
N PRO A 63 -5.34 21.47 -3.81
CA PRO A 63 -4.88 20.70 -2.65
C PRO A 63 -5.97 20.44 -1.61
N ALA A 64 -6.79 21.43 -1.29
CA ALA A 64 -7.92 21.31 -0.35
C ALA A 64 -9.04 20.38 -0.83
N GLU A 65 -9.15 20.13 -2.13
CA GLU A 65 -10.17 19.26 -2.70
C GLU A 65 -9.75 17.79 -2.77
N LYS A 66 -8.44 17.51 -2.73
CA LYS A 66 -7.92 16.15 -2.76
C LYS A 66 -8.49 15.30 -1.63
N GLU A 67 -8.52 15.84 -0.40
CA GLU A 67 -9.11 15.16 0.76
C GLU A 67 -10.57 14.79 0.51
N ARG A 68 -11.36 15.72 -0.03
CA ARG A 68 -12.78 15.50 -0.33
C ARG A 68 -12.99 14.39 -1.37
N ILE A 69 -12.14 14.35 -2.40
CA ILE A 69 -12.22 13.32 -3.45
C ILE A 69 -11.84 11.95 -2.87
N VAL A 70 -10.77 11.87 -2.10
CA VAL A 70 -10.36 10.63 -1.42
C VAL A 70 -11.47 10.11 -0.53
N ARG A 71 -12.09 10.97 0.28
CA ARG A 71 -13.25 10.62 1.12
C ARG A 71 -14.43 10.08 0.32
N GLN A 72 -14.74 10.66 -0.85
CA GLN A 72 -15.80 10.18 -1.72
C GLN A 72 -15.49 8.80 -2.34
N LEU A 73 -14.23 8.54 -2.64
CA LEU A 73 -13.78 7.25 -3.15
C LEU A 73 -13.80 6.19 -2.04
N SER A 74 -13.27 6.49 -0.85
CA SER A 74 -13.28 5.59 0.32
C SER A 74 -14.68 5.21 0.78
N ALA A 75 -15.68 6.05 0.53
CA ALA A 75 -17.07 5.71 0.82
C ALA A 75 -17.62 4.56 -0.06
N LYS A 76 -16.96 4.24 -1.16
CA LYS A 76 -17.40 3.20 -2.12
C LYS A 76 -16.54 1.94 -2.06
N THR A 77 -15.24 2.11 -1.94
CA THR A 77 -14.25 1.03 -1.95
C THR A 77 -13.05 1.45 -1.09
N PRO A 78 -12.31 0.51 -0.47
CA PRO A 78 -11.06 0.84 0.20
C PRO A 78 -10.08 1.56 -0.73
N VAL A 79 -9.48 2.64 -0.26
CA VAL A 79 -8.57 3.51 -1.02
C VAL A 79 -7.22 3.61 -0.33
N ALA A 80 -6.16 3.31 -1.08
CA ALA A 80 -4.81 3.71 -0.72
C ALA A 80 -4.46 5.03 -1.45
N MET A 81 -4.08 6.05 -0.69
CA MET A 81 -3.56 7.32 -1.24
C MET A 81 -2.04 7.29 -1.24
N VAL A 82 -1.44 7.57 -2.39
CA VAL A 82 0.01 7.68 -2.54
C VAL A 82 0.37 9.12 -2.86
N GLY A 83 1.29 9.72 -2.11
CA GLY A 83 1.69 11.11 -2.29
C GLY A 83 3.06 11.42 -1.69
N ASP A 84 3.53 12.66 -1.87
CA ASP A 84 4.81 13.14 -1.32
C ASP A 84 4.73 13.58 0.16
N GLY A 85 3.55 13.66 0.71
CA GLY A 85 3.30 14.04 2.11
C GLY A 85 3.30 15.54 2.38
N ILE A 86 3.74 16.39 1.48
CA ILE A 86 3.81 17.84 1.74
C ILE A 86 2.46 18.50 1.44
N ASN A 87 1.99 18.35 0.22
CA ASN A 87 0.72 18.93 -0.24
C ASN A 87 -0.46 17.97 -0.09
N ASP A 88 -0.18 16.69 0.08
CA ASP A 88 -1.16 15.61 0.12
C ASP A 88 -1.46 15.09 1.53
N ALA A 89 -0.84 15.67 2.58
CA ALA A 89 -1.00 15.24 3.96
C ALA A 89 -2.46 15.04 4.41
N PRO A 90 -3.41 15.98 4.14
CA PRO A 90 -4.81 15.76 4.49
C PRO A 90 -5.47 14.62 3.73
N ALA A 91 -5.07 14.39 2.46
CA ALA A 91 -5.60 13.31 1.63
C ALA A 91 -5.02 11.96 2.05
N LEU A 92 -3.72 11.90 2.42
CA LEU A 92 -3.07 10.72 2.99
C LEU A 92 -3.74 10.29 4.28
N ALA A 93 -3.92 11.21 5.23
CA ALA A 93 -4.57 10.94 6.51
C ALA A 93 -6.05 10.55 6.37
N ARG A 94 -6.69 10.88 5.25
CA ARG A 94 -8.12 10.60 5.00
C ARG A 94 -8.36 9.26 4.31
N ALA A 95 -7.39 8.73 3.61
CA ALA A 95 -7.46 7.44 2.94
C ALA A 95 -7.60 6.29 3.96
N ASP A 96 -8.02 5.12 3.49
CA ASP A 96 -7.98 3.90 4.32
C ASP A 96 -6.55 3.44 4.58
N VAL A 97 -5.63 3.74 3.65
CA VAL A 97 -4.18 3.59 3.81
C VAL A 97 -3.49 4.78 3.14
N GLY A 98 -2.75 5.56 3.91
CA GLY A 98 -1.87 6.61 3.40
C GLY A 98 -0.46 6.10 3.16
N ILE A 99 0.09 6.29 1.97
CA ILE A 99 1.45 5.89 1.59
C ILE A 99 2.23 7.12 1.15
N ALA A 100 3.20 7.54 1.93
CA ALA A 100 4.12 8.62 1.56
C ALA A 100 5.34 8.06 0.83
N ILE A 101 5.72 8.68 -0.30
CA ILE A 101 6.90 8.32 -1.09
C ILE A 101 7.93 9.45 -1.08
N GLY A 102 9.22 9.09 -0.95
CA GLY A 102 10.30 10.08 -0.92
C GLY A 102 10.30 10.92 0.36
N ALA A 103 9.84 10.36 1.43
CA ALA A 103 9.59 11.08 2.67
C ALA A 103 10.88 11.40 3.42
N GLY A 104 11.34 12.64 3.24
CA GLY A 104 12.32 13.26 4.13
C GLY A 104 11.71 14.28 5.08
N THR A 105 10.37 14.40 5.16
CA THR A 105 9.72 15.44 5.98
C THR A 105 8.95 14.83 7.15
N ASP A 106 9.01 15.49 8.30
CA ASP A 106 8.25 15.11 9.50
C ASP A 106 6.73 15.09 9.24
N ILE A 107 6.25 15.88 8.27
CA ILE A 107 4.84 15.95 7.88
C ILE A 107 4.40 14.65 7.23
N ALA A 108 5.21 14.09 6.33
CA ALA A 108 4.92 12.82 5.69
C ALA A 108 4.88 11.67 6.71
N LEU A 109 5.84 11.66 7.66
CA LEU A 109 5.91 10.69 8.76
C LEU A 109 4.69 10.73 9.69
N SER A 110 4.09 11.91 9.87
CA SER A 110 2.93 12.09 10.77
C SER A 110 1.58 11.86 10.08
N SER A 111 1.55 11.84 8.74
CA SER A 111 0.30 11.84 7.97
C SER A 111 0.04 10.56 7.18
N ALA A 112 1.02 9.66 7.10
CA ALA A 112 0.92 8.42 6.34
C ALA A 112 1.07 7.19 7.25
N ASP A 113 0.37 6.11 6.90
CA ASP A 113 0.48 4.82 7.59
C ASP A 113 1.75 4.07 7.15
N ILE A 114 2.17 4.27 5.90
CA ILE A 114 3.36 3.67 5.31
C ILE A 114 4.23 4.77 4.73
N VAL A 115 5.53 4.70 5.02
CA VAL A 115 6.51 5.65 4.49
C VAL A 115 7.57 4.89 3.70
N LEU A 116 7.64 5.18 2.41
CA LEU A 116 8.63 4.62 1.49
C LEU A 116 9.78 5.60 1.34
N MET A 117 10.98 5.13 1.66
CA MET A 117 12.17 5.99 1.74
C MET A 117 12.64 6.50 0.38
N HIS A 118 12.37 5.76 -0.69
CA HIS A 118 12.71 6.18 -2.03
C HIS A 118 11.53 6.95 -2.65
N SER A 119 11.87 7.97 -3.44
CA SER A 119 10.88 8.69 -4.24
C SER A 119 10.59 7.93 -5.55
N ASP A 120 10.17 6.65 -5.44
CA ASP A 120 9.86 5.81 -6.60
C ASP A 120 8.54 5.07 -6.40
N LEU A 121 7.65 5.18 -7.39
CA LEU A 121 6.36 4.51 -7.36
C LEU A 121 6.49 2.98 -7.39
N ALA A 122 7.61 2.45 -7.88
CA ALA A 122 7.89 1.02 -7.91
C ALA A 122 7.93 0.37 -6.51
N ASP A 123 8.21 1.16 -5.47
CA ASP A 123 8.22 0.67 -4.09
C ASP A 123 6.79 0.37 -3.57
N VAL A 124 5.74 0.95 -4.18
CA VAL A 124 4.35 0.74 -3.75
C VAL A 124 3.88 -0.71 -4.01
N PRO A 125 3.97 -1.27 -5.23
CA PRO A 125 3.65 -2.68 -5.42
C PRO A 125 4.52 -3.62 -4.59
N ALA A 126 5.81 -3.30 -4.40
CA ALA A 126 6.68 -4.09 -3.54
C ALA A 126 6.23 -4.11 -2.06
N ALA A 127 5.79 -2.97 -1.53
CA ALA A 127 5.22 -2.87 -0.18
C ALA A 127 3.93 -3.68 -0.03
N LEU A 128 3.07 -3.68 -1.05
CA LEU A 128 1.84 -4.49 -1.06
C LEU A 128 2.14 -5.99 -1.10
N ASP A 129 3.09 -6.42 -1.93
CA ASP A 129 3.55 -7.82 -1.98
C ASP A 129 4.12 -8.28 -0.63
N LEU A 130 4.93 -7.43 0.00
CA LEU A 130 5.45 -7.70 1.35
C LEU A 130 4.33 -7.84 2.37
N SER A 131 3.34 -6.95 2.33
CA SER A 131 2.16 -7.02 3.20
C SER A 131 1.38 -8.34 3.01
N HIS A 132 1.14 -8.74 1.76
CA HIS A 132 0.46 -10.01 1.45
C HIS A 132 1.27 -11.22 1.94
N ALA A 133 2.60 -11.22 1.76
CA ALA A 133 3.46 -12.29 2.25
C ALA A 133 3.44 -12.37 3.79
N THR A 134 3.52 -11.22 4.46
CA THR A 134 3.46 -11.13 5.92
C THR A 134 2.11 -11.65 6.45
N MET A 135 1.00 -11.23 5.84
CA MET A 135 -0.33 -11.71 6.24
C MET A 135 -0.51 -13.20 6.04
N ARG A 136 0.08 -13.77 4.98
CA ARG A 136 0.08 -15.22 4.77
C ARG A 136 0.85 -15.94 5.87
N ASN A 137 2.03 -15.44 6.23
CA ASN A 137 2.82 -16.02 7.32
C ASN A 137 2.09 -15.93 8.67
N ILE A 138 1.47 -14.79 8.98
CA ILE A 138 0.68 -14.64 10.21
C ILE A 138 -0.47 -15.66 10.25
N LYS A 139 -1.21 -15.82 9.15
CA LYS A 139 -2.30 -16.81 9.06
C LYS A 139 -1.80 -18.23 9.21
N GLN A 140 -0.66 -18.58 8.61
CA GLN A 140 -0.04 -19.90 8.77
C GLN A 140 0.37 -20.15 10.22
N ASN A 141 1.06 -19.21 10.85
CA ASN A 141 1.49 -19.35 12.25
C ASN A 141 0.31 -19.49 13.19
N LEU A 142 -0.74 -18.67 12.99
CA LEU A 142 -1.98 -18.76 13.78
C LEU A 142 -2.68 -20.12 13.58
N PHE A 143 -2.76 -20.60 12.34
CA PHE A 143 -3.33 -21.91 12.05
C PHE A 143 -2.58 -23.03 12.80
N TRP A 144 -1.26 -23.06 12.72
CA TRP A 144 -0.46 -24.08 13.39
C TRP A 144 -0.58 -23.99 14.91
N ALA A 145 -0.58 -22.77 15.47
CA ALA A 145 -0.77 -22.56 16.91
C ALA A 145 -2.13 -23.08 17.40
N LEU A 146 -3.20 -22.79 16.67
CA LEU A 146 -4.54 -23.28 17.02
C LEU A 146 -4.66 -24.78 16.81
N PHE A 147 -4.15 -25.31 15.72
CA PHE A 147 -4.19 -26.74 15.39
C PHE A 147 -3.45 -27.58 16.44
N TYR A 148 -2.25 -27.12 16.82
CA TYR A 148 -1.49 -27.74 17.88
C TYR A 148 -2.28 -27.78 19.20
N ASN A 149 -2.83 -26.65 19.62
CA ASN A 149 -3.61 -26.57 20.85
C ASN A 149 -4.88 -27.44 20.79
N ALA A 150 -5.55 -27.49 19.66
CA ALA A 150 -6.75 -28.31 19.45
C ALA A 150 -6.46 -29.81 19.60
N ILE A 151 -5.25 -30.28 19.30
CA ILE A 151 -4.83 -31.65 19.49
C ILE A 151 -4.32 -31.89 20.91
N CYS A 152 -3.43 -31.00 21.39
CA CYS A 152 -2.76 -31.24 22.68
C CYS A 152 -3.67 -31.08 23.89
N ILE A 153 -4.67 -30.20 23.87
CA ILE A 153 -5.58 -30.00 24.98
C ILE A 153 -6.41 -31.27 25.27
N PRO A 154 -7.10 -31.92 24.30
CA PRO A 154 -7.80 -33.16 24.53
C PRO A 154 -6.88 -34.30 25.00
N VAL A 155 -5.67 -34.40 24.43
CA VAL A 155 -4.70 -35.42 24.85
C VAL A 155 -4.25 -35.19 26.28
N ALA A 156 -3.97 -33.95 26.68
CA ALA A 156 -3.62 -33.57 28.04
C ALA A 156 -4.77 -33.83 29.03
N ALA A 157 -6.01 -33.61 28.60
CA ALA A 157 -7.21 -33.90 29.37
C ALA A 157 -7.50 -35.40 29.52
N GLY A 158 -6.68 -36.28 28.93
CA GLY A 158 -6.82 -37.74 29.07
C GLY A 158 -7.82 -38.36 28.09
N ALA A 159 -8.24 -37.67 27.03
CA ALA A 159 -9.17 -38.20 26.04
C ALA A 159 -8.72 -39.52 25.40
N PHE A 160 -7.40 -39.78 25.38
CA PHE A 160 -6.78 -40.99 24.86
C PHE A 160 -6.08 -41.85 25.93
N ALA A 161 -6.37 -41.61 27.21
CA ALA A 161 -5.78 -42.38 28.33
C ALA A 161 -6.10 -43.88 28.22
N TRP A 162 -7.27 -44.25 27.71
CA TRP A 162 -7.70 -45.63 27.47
C TRP A 162 -6.84 -46.36 26.43
N ALA A 163 -6.20 -45.61 25.50
CA ALA A 163 -5.30 -46.12 24.46
C ALA A 163 -3.81 -46.12 24.89
N GLY A 164 -3.51 -45.77 26.16
CA GLY A 164 -2.15 -45.73 26.70
C GLY A 164 -1.35 -44.45 26.27
N PHE A 165 -1.99 -43.49 25.61
CA PHE A 165 -1.36 -42.24 25.25
C PHE A 165 -1.46 -41.24 26.41
N SER A 166 -0.30 -40.94 27.04
CA SER A 166 -0.17 -39.84 28.00
C SER A 166 0.84 -38.81 27.45
N LEU A 167 0.53 -37.54 27.58
CA LEU A 167 1.43 -36.45 27.18
C LEU A 167 2.63 -36.41 28.13
N ASN A 168 3.79 -36.73 27.62
CA ASN A 168 5.05 -36.45 28.31
C ASN A 168 5.31 -34.94 28.24
N PRO A 169 5.59 -34.24 29.37
CA PRO A 169 5.90 -32.78 29.35
C PRO A 169 7.01 -32.37 28.38
N MET A 170 7.98 -33.26 28.11
CA MET A 170 9.04 -33.03 27.16
C MET A 170 8.53 -32.95 25.72
N ILE A 171 7.54 -33.77 25.34
CA ILE A 171 6.96 -33.75 23.99
C ILE A 171 6.15 -32.46 23.80
N ALA A 172 5.40 -32.04 24.84
CA ALA A 172 4.67 -30.80 24.82
C ALA A 172 5.60 -29.57 24.66
N ALA A 173 6.70 -29.52 25.39
CA ALA A 173 7.71 -28.47 25.30
C ALA A 173 8.41 -28.43 23.93
N ALA A 174 8.73 -29.60 23.38
CA ALA A 174 9.34 -29.69 22.04
C ALA A 174 8.38 -29.21 20.94
N ALA A 175 7.12 -29.56 21.03
CA ALA A 175 6.10 -29.13 20.07
C ALA A 175 5.81 -27.62 20.17
N MET A 176 5.86 -27.03 21.38
CA MET A 176 5.78 -25.56 21.56
C MET A 176 6.96 -24.84 20.92
N SER A 177 8.18 -25.37 21.01
CA SER A 177 9.35 -24.73 20.38
C SER A 177 9.32 -24.79 18.85
N VAL A 178 8.71 -25.81 18.26
CA VAL A 178 8.49 -25.90 16.79
C VAL A 178 7.39 -24.95 16.31
N SER A 179 6.43 -24.62 17.16
CA SER A 179 5.33 -23.70 16.84
C SER A 179 5.74 -22.22 16.81
N SER A 180 6.94 -21.87 17.33
CA SER A 180 7.43 -20.50 17.41
C SER A 180 8.49 -20.16 16.33
N VAL A 181 8.73 -21.05 15.37
CA VAL A 181 9.58 -20.86 14.18
C VAL A 181 8.68 -20.65 12.96
#